data_b5019ef3f0af4d708cc114cd9ef9c8a5
#
_entry.id   b5019ef3f0af4d708cc114cd9ef9c8a5
#
_cell.length_a   1.000
_cell.length_b   1.000
_cell.length_c   1.000
_cell.angle_alpha   90.00
_cell.angle_beta   90.00
_cell.angle_gamma   90.00
#
_symmetry.space_group_name_H-M   'P 1'
#
loop_
_entity.id
_entity.type
_entity.pdbx_description
1 polymer ?
#
loop_
_entity_poly.entity_id
_entity_poly.type
_entity_poly.pdbx_seq_one_letter_code
_entity_poly.pdbx_strand_id
1 'polypeptide(L)'
;MRATEEKSQFDRIKAIIFDFDGTLAVLNIDFSSMREEVFDLIGGYGIAEELIEEDYLLEIIDEVYQILLKKNPSRAEDFYRKAHQILHKIEMEAAEKGRLFPGTEAILKSLRKKGMKIGIITRNCGDAVRKVFPDIDNFCDVFVSRDSVKKVKPHPDHLTYVMKSVKVSGEKAIMVGDHLIDIQAGKRVGIKTIGVLTGRTKKEEFENAGADFVLKDILEVYRIVDRK
;
A
#
# COMPACT_ATOMS: atom_id res chain seq x y z
N MET A 1 -8.63 16.22 -29.47
CA MET A 1 -9.09 14.84 -29.31
C MET A 1 -8.57 14.16 -28.05
N ARG A 2 -7.24 14.10 -27.74
CA ARG A 2 -6.75 13.45 -26.51
C ARG A 2 -7.37 14.00 -25.21
N ALA A 3 -7.48 15.31 -25.04
CA ALA A 3 -8.02 15.93 -23.82
C ALA A 3 -9.53 15.67 -23.56
N THR A 4 -10.31 15.38 -24.61
CA THR A 4 -11.73 15.04 -24.50
C THR A 4 -11.97 13.57 -24.18
N GLU A 5 -11.09 12.68 -24.62
CA GLU A 5 -11.14 11.25 -24.29
C GLU A 5 -10.68 11.01 -22.85
N GLU A 6 -9.65 11.72 -22.38
CA GLU A 6 -9.21 11.69 -20.98
C GLU A 6 -10.32 12.16 -20.03
N LYS A 7 -11.10 13.19 -20.41
CA LYS A 7 -12.21 13.70 -19.62
C LYS A 7 -13.30 12.64 -19.39
N SER A 8 -13.62 11.83 -20.41
CA SER A 8 -14.67 10.82 -20.33
C SER A 8 -14.30 9.60 -19.47
N GLN A 9 -13.02 9.34 -19.25
CA GLN A 9 -12.54 8.19 -18.48
C GLN A 9 -12.71 8.37 -16.95
N PHE A 10 -12.56 9.60 -16.44
CA PHE A 10 -12.68 9.89 -15.00
C PHE A 10 -14.12 10.11 -14.52
N ASP A 11 -15.05 10.48 -15.42
CA ASP A 11 -16.47 10.62 -15.07
C ASP A 11 -17.12 9.31 -14.58
N ARG A 12 -16.46 8.17 -14.86
CA ARG A 12 -16.91 6.85 -14.43
C ARG A 12 -16.36 6.40 -13.09
N ILE A 13 -15.36 7.09 -12.54
CA ILE A 13 -14.71 6.69 -11.30
C ILE A 13 -15.69 6.85 -10.13
N LYS A 14 -15.75 5.82 -9.31
CA LYS A 14 -16.61 5.71 -8.12
C LYS A 14 -15.83 5.41 -6.85
N ALA A 15 -14.61 4.87 -6.98
CA ALA A 15 -13.75 4.56 -5.84
C ALA A 15 -12.32 5.04 -6.07
N ILE A 16 -11.70 5.52 -5.01
CA ILE A 16 -10.28 5.83 -4.96
C ILE A 16 -9.68 5.01 -3.82
N ILE A 17 -8.63 4.26 -4.13
CA ILE A 17 -7.91 3.44 -3.18
C ILE A 17 -6.55 4.09 -2.97
N PHE A 18 -6.28 4.54 -1.76
CA PHE A 18 -5.01 5.17 -1.39
C PHE A 18 -4.11 4.18 -0.68
N ASP A 19 -2.82 4.22 -0.99
CA ASP A 19 -1.80 3.77 -0.07
C ASP A 19 -1.73 4.71 1.14
N PHE A 20 -1.06 4.27 2.22
CA PHE A 20 -0.97 5.07 3.44
C PHE A 20 0.38 5.74 3.61
N ASP A 21 1.48 4.98 3.80
CA ASP A 21 2.81 5.53 4.09
C ASP A 21 3.47 6.04 2.81
N GLY A 22 3.93 7.29 2.82
CA GLY A 22 4.43 7.99 1.64
C GLY A 22 3.33 8.62 0.78
N THR A 23 2.05 8.27 1.00
CA THR A 23 0.90 8.76 0.22
C THR A 23 -0.02 9.66 1.04
N LEU A 24 -0.59 9.17 2.14
CA LEU A 24 -1.48 9.93 3.06
C LEU A 24 -0.73 10.44 4.28
N ALA A 25 0.35 9.76 4.67
CA ALA A 25 1.14 10.02 5.86
C ALA A 25 2.63 9.78 5.59
N VAL A 26 3.46 10.21 6.51
CA VAL A 26 4.87 9.86 6.57
C VAL A 26 5.15 9.17 7.90
N LEU A 27 5.67 7.94 7.85
CA LEU A 27 6.06 7.19 9.04
C LEU A 27 7.56 7.24 9.29
N ASN A 28 8.38 7.41 8.25
CA ASN A 28 9.85 7.35 8.33
C ASN A 28 10.36 5.99 8.85
N ILE A 29 9.79 4.91 8.35
CA ILE A 29 10.23 3.55 8.69
C ILE A 29 11.67 3.35 8.22
N ASP A 30 12.53 2.85 9.10
CA ASP A 30 13.88 2.43 8.76
C ASP A 30 13.85 1.03 8.12
N PHE A 31 13.58 1.02 6.81
CA PHE A 31 13.52 -0.22 6.03
C PHE A 31 14.86 -0.94 5.97
N SER A 32 15.99 -0.22 6.12
CA SER A 32 17.33 -0.83 6.13
C SER A 32 17.54 -1.65 7.40
N SER A 33 17.28 -1.06 8.56
CA SER A 33 17.34 -1.75 9.85
C SER A 33 16.33 -2.89 9.92
N MET A 34 15.12 -2.67 9.42
CA MET A 34 14.07 -3.70 9.36
C MET A 34 14.53 -4.92 8.55
N ARG A 35 15.14 -4.68 7.39
CA ARG A 35 15.68 -5.76 6.55
C ARG A 35 16.81 -6.49 7.24
N GLU A 36 17.76 -5.77 7.85
CA GLU A 36 18.90 -6.34 8.57
C GLU A 36 18.42 -7.26 9.71
N GLU A 37 17.53 -6.79 10.60
CA GLU A 37 17.00 -7.61 11.71
C GLU A 37 16.27 -8.88 11.20
N VAL A 38 15.56 -8.80 10.09
CA VAL A 38 14.88 -9.98 9.50
C VAL A 38 15.89 -10.94 8.88
N PHE A 39 16.93 -10.46 8.20
CA PHE A 39 17.96 -11.31 7.62
C PHE A 39 18.82 -11.99 8.69
N ASP A 40 19.13 -11.31 9.79
CA ASP A 40 19.78 -11.91 10.98
C ASP A 40 18.92 -13.05 11.56
N LEU A 41 17.60 -12.82 11.64
CA LEU A 41 16.67 -13.88 12.06
C LEU A 41 16.70 -15.06 11.09
N ILE A 42 16.67 -14.83 9.78
CA ILE A 42 16.71 -15.87 8.73
C ILE A 42 17.99 -16.72 8.88
N GLY A 43 19.14 -16.08 9.05
CA GLY A 43 20.44 -16.74 9.31
C GLY A 43 20.41 -17.61 10.54
N GLY A 44 19.76 -17.14 11.64
CA GLY A 44 19.56 -17.91 12.88
C GLY A 44 18.71 -19.19 12.69
N TYR A 45 17.88 -19.24 11.64
CA TYR A 45 17.16 -20.45 11.25
C TYR A 45 17.91 -21.36 10.26
N GLY A 46 19.13 -20.97 9.85
CA GLY A 46 19.99 -21.75 8.97
C GLY A 46 19.54 -21.74 7.51
N ILE A 47 18.90 -20.67 7.07
CA ILE A 47 18.56 -20.43 5.68
C ILE A 47 19.61 -19.48 5.09
N ALA A 48 20.23 -19.91 4.01
CA ALA A 48 21.22 -19.10 3.27
C ALA A 48 20.48 -18.09 2.37
N GLU A 49 21.01 -16.87 2.26
CA GLU A 49 20.37 -15.79 1.49
C GLU A 49 20.24 -16.13 0.01
N GLU A 50 21.16 -16.92 -0.54
CA GLU A 50 21.16 -17.36 -1.94
C GLU A 50 19.97 -18.27 -2.28
N LEU A 51 19.22 -18.73 -1.29
CA LEU A 51 18.00 -19.53 -1.47
C LEU A 51 16.72 -18.68 -1.55
N ILE A 52 16.86 -17.37 -1.43
CA ILE A 52 15.74 -16.42 -1.40
C ILE A 52 15.65 -15.78 -2.78
N GLU A 53 14.50 -15.92 -3.43
CA GLU A 53 14.24 -15.40 -4.78
C GLU A 53 13.43 -14.10 -4.74
N GLU A 54 12.72 -13.83 -3.64
CA GLU A 54 11.86 -12.66 -3.48
C GLU A 54 12.64 -11.39 -3.10
N ASP A 55 12.17 -10.25 -3.60
CA ASP A 55 12.81 -8.94 -3.37
C ASP A 55 12.21 -8.17 -2.20
N TYR A 56 10.90 -8.29 -2.01
CA TYR A 56 10.18 -7.54 -0.99
C TYR A 56 10.12 -8.28 0.34
N LEU A 57 10.34 -7.57 1.43
CA LEU A 57 10.56 -8.15 2.75
C LEU A 57 9.43 -9.06 3.25
N LEU A 58 8.16 -8.72 2.99
CA LEU A 58 7.03 -9.57 3.38
C LEU A 58 6.99 -10.87 2.57
N GLU A 59 7.30 -10.78 1.29
CA GLU A 59 7.38 -11.93 0.38
C GLU A 59 8.58 -12.82 0.74
N ILE A 60 9.71 -12.23 1.13
CA ILE A 60 10.88 -12.95 1.68
C ILE A 60 10.49 -13.74 2.93
N ILE A 61 9.76 -13.11 3.86
CA ILE A 61 9.29 -13.79 5.08
C ILE A 61 8.37 -14.96 4.73
N ASP A 62 7.45 -14.77 3.80
CA ASP A 62 6.54 -15.83 3.34
C ASP A 62 7.32 -16.98 2.66
N GLU A 63 8.33 -16.67 1.83
CA GLU A 63 9.16 -17.68 1.16
C GLU A 63 9.94 -18.50 2.17
N VAL A 64 10.64 -17.85 3.11
CA VAL A 64 11.40 -18.54 4.17
C VAL A 64 10.48 -19.38 5.04
N TYR A 65 9.29 -18.88 5.36
CA TYR A 65 8.26 -19.66 6.05
C TYR A 65 7.93 -20.95 5.29
N GLN A 66 7.72 -20.88 3.96
CA GLN A 66 7.43 -22.06 3.15
C GLN A 66 8.60 -23.04 3.08
N ILE A 67 9.85 -22.56 3.03
CA ILE A 67 11.06 -23.39 3.08
C ILE A 67 11.12 -24.15 4.42
N LEU A 68 10.90 -23.46 5.53
CA LEU A 68 10.92 -24.04 6.86
C LEU A 68 9.77 -25.00 7.08
N LEU A 69 8.58 -24.69 6.58
CA LEU A 69 7.36 -25.48 6.73
C LEU A 69 7.53 -26.91 6.17
N LYS A 70 8.26 -27.05 5.06
CA LYS A 70 8.57 -28.35 4.44
C LYS A 70 9.45 -29.24 5.34
N LYS A 71 10.25 -28.63 6.23
CA LYS A 71 11.20 -29.34 7.10
C LYS A 71 10.68 -29.51 8.53
N ASN A 72 10.12 -28.46 9.09
CA ASN A 72 9.66 -28.45 10.49
C ASN A 72 8.57 -27.36 10.68
N PRO A 73 7.28 -27.74 10.73
CA PRO A 73 6.18 -26.80 10.89
C PRO A 73 6.29 -25.90 12.13
N SER A 74 6.71 -26.46 13.28
CA SER A 74 6.84 -25.68 14.52
C SER A 74 7.93 -24.59 14.42
N ARG A 75 9.05 -24.89 13.75
CA ARG A 75 10.09 -23.88 13.49
C ARG A 75 9.62 -22.82 12.49
N ALA A 76 8.81 -23.20 11.51
CA ALA A 76 8.25 -22.26 10.56
C ALA A 76 7.33 -21.24 11.24
N GLU A 77 6.42 -21.71 12.10
CA GLU A 77 5.51 -20.84 12.86
C GLU A 77 6.28 -19.91 13.82
N ASP A 78 7.32 -20.42 14.50
CA ASP A 78 8.16 -19.60 15.39
C ASP A 78 8.92 -18.52 14.61
N PHE A 79 9.50 -18.86 13.46
CA PHE A 79 10.12 -17.90 12.57
C PHE A 79 9.14 -16.80 12.12
N TYR A 80 7.99 -17.21 11.58
CA TYR A 80 6.97 -16.30 11.05
C TYR A 80 6.51 -15.30 12.09
N ARG A 81 6.21 -15.80 13.30
CA ARG A 81 5.81 -14.96 14.43
C ARG A 81 6.90 -13.96 14.81
N LYS A 82 8.17 -14.39 14.91
CA LYS A 82 9.31 -13.52 15.25
C LYS A 82 9.58 -12.46 14.18
N ALA A 83 9.54 -12.85 12.90
CA ALA A 83 9.70 -11.91 11.79
C ALA A 83 8.62 -10.83 11.83
N HIS A 84 7.36 -11.20 12.01
CA HIS A 84 6.26 -10.21 12.14
C HIS A 84 6.36 -9.36 13.41
N GLN A 85 6.94 -9.85 14.50
CA GLN A 85 7.24 -9.06 15.70
C GLN A 85 8.31 -7.99 15.43
N ILE A 86 9.34 -8.30 14.65
CA ILE A 86 10.35 -7.33 14.23
C ILE A 86 9.70 -6.21 13.41
N LEU A 87 8.92 -6.58 12.39
CA LEU A 87 8.21 -5.60 11.56
C LEU A 87 7.31 -4.69 12.42
N HIS A 88 6.47 -5.30 13.26
CA HIS A 88 5.53 -4.57 14.12
C HIS A 88 6.26 -3.58 15.05
N LYS A 89 7.36 -4.01 15.70
CA LYS A 89 8.17 -3.17 16.59
C LYS A 89 8.66 -1.91 15.84
N ILE A 90 9.31 -2.10 14.70
CA ILE A 90 9.90 -1.00 13.93
C ILE A 90 8.84 -0.06 13.37
N GLU A 91 7.72 -0.61 12.88
CA GLU A 91 6.59 0.18 12.41
C GLU A 91 5.95 1.00 13.54
N MET A 92 5.82 0.44 14.74
CA MET A 92 5.28 1.15 15.91
C MET A 92 6.21 2.26 16.41
N GLU A 93 7.52 2.04 16.41
CA GLU A 93 8.52 3.06 16.73
C GLU A 93 8.49 4.21 15.71
N ALA A 94 8.39 3.89 14.43
CA ALA A 94 8.25 4.89 13.37
C ALA A 94 6.94 5.69 13.49
N ALA A 95 5.85 5.03 13.85
CA ALA A 95 4.53 5.65 14.03
C ALA A 95 4.51 6.69 15.18
N GLU A 96 5.42 6.63 16.15
CA GLU A 96 5.52 7.64 17.22
C GLU A 96 5.81 9.05 16.69
N LYS A 97 6.56 9.12 15.60
CA LYS A 97 6.92 10.38 14.92
C LYS A 97 6.15 10.55 13.60
N GLY A 98 5.32 9.58 13.28
CA GLY A 98 4.49 9.59 12.08
C GLY A 98 3.45 10.71 12.13
N ARG A 99 3.09 11.23 10.96
CA ARG A 99 2.05 12.26 10.82
C ARG A 99 1.41 12.21 9.45
N LEU A 100 0.18 12.64 9.36
CA LEU A 100 -0.49 12.85 8.09
C LEU A 100 0.21 13.97 7.29
N PHE A 101 0.20 13.85 5.97
CA PHE A 101 0.54 14.98 5.12
C PHE A 101 -0.48 16.10 5.27
N PRO A 102 -0.06 17.39 5.17
CA PRO A 102 -0.98 18.51 5.21
C PRO A 102 -2.11 18.37 4.20
N GLY A 103 -3.36 18.53 4.64
CA GLY A 103 -4.54 18.46 3.80
C GLY A 103 -5.11 17.05 3.57
N THR A 104 -4.49 15.98 4.07
CA THR A 104 -4.99 14.59 3.93
C THR A 104 -6.44 14.45 4.36
N GLU A 105 -6.80 14.90 5.56
CA GLU A 105 -8.19 14.81 6.02
C GLU A 105 -9.15 15.61 5.16
N ALA A 106 -8.73 16.82 4.76
CA ALA A 106 -9.57 17.71 3.96
C ALA A 106 -9.89 17.11 2.59
N ILE A 107 -8.88 16.52 1.90
CA ILE A 107 -9.08 15.89 0.60
C ILE A 107 -9.97 14.64 0.72
N LEU A 108 -9.73 13.77 1.70
CA LEU A 108 -10.56 12.58 1.92
C LEU A 108 -12.04 12.96 2.18
N LYS A 109 -12.29 13.93 3.06
CA LYS A 109 -13.64 14.47 3.30
C LYS A 109 -14.28 15.04 2.04
N SER A 110 -13.50 15.77 1.24
CA SER A 110 -13.97 16.39 0.00
C SER A 110 -14.38 15.36 -1.05
N LEU A 111 -13.55 14.33 -1.25
CA LEU A 111 -13.83 13.23 -2.17
C LEU A 111 -15.09 12.46 -1.75
N ARG A 112 -15.24 12.17 -0.45
CA ARG A 112 -16.45 11.50 0.07
C ARG A 112 -17.71 12.36 -0.12
N LYS A 113 -17.65 13.69 0.09
CA LYS A 113 -18.76 14.61 -0.20
C LYS A 113 -19.19 14.57 -1.67
N LYS A 114 -18.28 14.26 -2.59
CA LYS A 114 -18.59 14.03 -4.02
C LYS A 114 -19.15 12.64 -4.32
N GLY A 115 -19.37 11.82 -3.30
CA GLY A 115 -19.91 10.46 -3.44
C GLY A 115 -18.87 9.42 -3.85
N MET A 116 -17.56 9.75 -3.80
CA MET A 116 -16.50 8.78 -4.01
C MET A 116 -16.40 7.81 -2.84
N LYS A 117 -16.25 6.53 -3.13
CA LYS A 117 -15.88 5.51 -2.16
C LYS A 117 -14.37 5.58 -1.92
N ILE A 118 -13.95 5.56 -0.66
CA ILE A 118 -12.54 5.65 -0.28
C ILE A 118 -12.11 4.33 0.34
N GLY A 119 -11.10 3.70 -0.26
CA GLY A 119 -10.34 2.63 0.34
C GLY A 119 -8.98 3.13 0.78
N ILE A 120 -8.46 2.64 1.90
CA ILE A 120 -7.07 2.87 2.32
C ILE A 120 -6.43 1.50 2.53
N ILE A 121 -5.29 1.28 1.89
CA ILE A 121 -4.53 0.02 2.00
C ILE A 121 -3.10 0.31 2.41
N THR A 122 -2.48 -0.64 3.11
CA THR A 122 -1.07 -0.52 3.49
C THR A 122 -0.40 -1.88 3.68
N ARG A 123 0.92 -1.92 3.49
CA ARG A 123 1.76 -3.07 3.84
C ARG A 123 2.17 -3.06 5.31
N ASN A 124 1.86 -1.98 6.03
CA ASN A 124 2.16 -1.84 7.45
C ASN A 124 1.07 -2.48 8.33
N CYS A 125 1.38 -2.74 9.60
CA CYS A 125 0.41 -3.22 10.57
C CYS A 125 -0.67 -2.16 10.87
N GLY A 126 -1.85 -2.62 11.22
CA GLY A 126 -2.99 -1.75 11.52
C GLY A 126 -2.75 -0.84 12.72
N ASP A 127 -2.01 -1.31 13.71
CA ASP A 127 -1.71 -0.56 14.94
C ASP A 127 -0.86 0.69 14.66
N ALA A 128 0.18 0.56 13.81
CA ALA A 128 1.02 1.69 13.43
C ALA A 128 0.23 2.76 12.66
N VAL A 129 -0.66 2.34 11.75
CA VAL A 129 -1.54 3.27 11.02
C VAL A 129 -2.49 3.98 11.97
N ARG A 130 -3.15 3.26 12.87
CA ARG A 130 -4.09 3.84 13.83
C ARG A 130 -3.40 4.74 14.87
N LYS A 131 -2.13 4.52 15.15
CA LYS A 131 -1.34 5.43 15.99
C LYS A 131 -1.13 6.78 15.31
N VAL A 132 -0.93 6.80 13.98
CA VAL A 132 -0.75 8.03 13.18
C VAL A 132 -2.09 8.67 12.82
N PHE A 133 -3.11 7.85 12.55
CA PHE A 133 -4.44 8.27 12.13
C PHE A 133 -5.52 7.53 12.92
N PRO A 134 -5.76 7.90 14.20
CA PRO A 134 -6.68 7.20 15.09
C PRO A 134 -8.11 7.08 14.53
N ASP A 135 -8.56 8.15 13.88
CA ASP A 135 -9.94 8.26 13.36
C ASP A 135 -10.08 7.83 11.88
N ILE A 136 -9.15 7.04 11.34
CA ILE A 136 -9.09 6.66 9.93
C ILE A 136 -10.43 6.15 9.39
N ASP A 137 -11.19 5.40 10.19
CA ASP A 137 -12.49 4.84 9.81
C ASP A 137 -13.56 5.92 9.52
N ASN A 138 -13.39 7.15 10.04
CA ASN A 138 -14.26 8.27 9.72
C ASN A 138 -13.97 8.87 8.35
N PHE A 139 -12.84 8.55 7.74
CA PHE A 139 -12.34 9.15 6.50
C PHE A 139 -12.36 8.21 5.30
N CYS A 140 -12.58 6.91 5.53
CA CYS A 140 -12.67 5.92 4.45
C CYS A 140 -13.93 5.07 4.59
N ASP A 141 -14.26 4.33 3.53
CA ASP A 141 -15.32 3.31 3.54
C ASP A 141 -14.75 1.95 3.93
N VAL A 142 -13.45 1.75 3.73
CA VAL A 142 -12.73 0.54 4.14
C VAL A 142 -11.24 0.85 4.34
N PHE A 143 -10.70 0.37 5.45
CA PHE A 143 -9.27 0.34 5.74
C PHE A 143 -8.79 -1.11 5.79
N VAL A 144 -7.70 -1.41 5.08
CA VAL A 144 -7.14 -2.76 4.98
C VAL A 144 -5.62 -2.71 5.20
N SER A 145 -5.19 -3.12 6.38
CA SER A 145 -3.78 -3.27 6.71
C SER A 145 -3.25 -4.64 6.27
N ARG A 146 -1.93 -4.85 6.42
CA ARG A 146 -1.29 -6.16 6.25
C ARG A 146 -2.02 -7.26 7.02
N ASP A 147 -2.48 -6.96 8.22
CA ASP A 147 -3.09 -7.94 9.12
C ASP A 147 -4.50 -8.36 8.68
N SER A 148 -5.08 -7.64 7.72
CA SER A 148 -6.47 -7.83 7.28
C SER A 148 -6.61 -8.80 6.11
N VAL A 149 -5.52 -9.15 5.42
CA VAL A 149 -5.51 -9.98 4.21
C VAL A 149 -4.36 -10.97 4.23
N LYS A 150 -4.51 -12.08 3.51
CA LYS A 150 -3.44 -13.09 3.41
C LYS A 150 -2.26 -12.61 2.58
N LYS A 151 -2.52 -11.82 1.54
CA LYS A 151 -1.50 -11.31 0.62
C LYS A 151 -1.74 -9.83 0.36
N VAL A 152 -0.69 -9.04 0.58
CA VAL A 152 -0.72 -7.59 0.37
C VAL A 152 -0.27 -7.22 -1.06
N LYS A 153 -0.46 -5.97 -1.46
CA LYS A 153 0.10 -5.43 -2.71
C LYS A 153 1.62 -5.73 -2.81
N PRO A 154 2.15 -6.16 -3.94
CA PRO A 154 1.54 -6.09 -5.29
C PRO A 154 0.59 -7.24 -5.61
N HIS A 155 0.26 -8.15 -4.67
CA HIS A 155 -0.69 -9.22 -4.92
C HIS A 155 -2.11 -8.65 -5.14
N PRO A 156 -2.88 -9.16 -6.12
CA PRO A 156 -4.19 -8.62 -6.47
C PRO A 156 -5.24 -8.73 -5.36
N ASP A 157 -5.07 -9.64 -4.41
CA ASP A 157 -6.02 -9.86 -3.32
C ASP A 157 -6.27 -8.59 -2.50
N HIS A 158 -5.23 -7.78 -2.26
CA HIS A 158 -5.33 -6.57 -1.46
C HIS A 158 -6.32 -5.57 -2.07
N LEU A 159 -6.16 -5.24 -3.35
CA LEU A 159 -7.06 -4.34 -4.07
C LEU A 159 -8.43 -4.96 -4.32
N THR A 160 -8.47 -6.25 -4.65
CA THR A 160 -9.72 -6.98 -4.88
C THR A 160 -10.59 -7.02 -3.62
N TYR A 161 -9.98 -7.15 -2.45
CA TYR A 161 -10.71 -7.08 -1.17
C TYR A 161 -11.39 -5.72 -1.00
N VAL A 162 -10.65 -4.62 -1.23
CA VAL A 162 -11.20 -3.26 -1.14
C VAL A 162 -12.35 -3.07 -2.14
N MET A 163 -12.12 -3.40 -3.42
CA MET A 163 -13.13 -3.22 -4.47
C MET A 163 -14.43 -3.99 -4.17
N LYS A 164 -14.32 -5.21 -3.65
CA LYS A 164 -15.49 -6.00 -3.21
C LYS A 164 -16.20 -5.32 -2.02
N SER A 165 -15.43 -4.84 -1.03
CA SER A 165 -15.99 -4.18 0.17
C SER A 165 -16.77 -2.91 -0.20
N VAL A 166 -16.24 -2.09 -1.11
CA VAL A 166 -16.93 -0.86 -1.58
C VAL A 166 -17.92 -1.10 -2.72
N LYS A 167 -18.04 -2.34 -3.21
CA LYS A 167 -18.94 -2.77 -4.31
C LYS A 167 -18.71 -1.99 -5.61
N VAL A 168 -17.46 -1.80 -5.98
CA VAL A 168 -17.04 -1.08 -7.19
C VAL A 168 -16.25 -2.01 -8.10
N SER A 169 -16.58 -2.01 -9.41
CA SER A 169 -15.84 -2.75 -10.44
C SER A 169 -14.53 -2.06 -10.82
N GLY A 170 -13.55 -2.81 -11.33
CA GLY A 170 -12.20 -2.32 -11.65
C GLY A 170 -12.19 -1.04 -12.48
N GLU A 171 -12.94 -0.97 -13.58
CA GLU A 171 -13.00 0.21 -14.46
C GLU A 171 -13.43 1.52 -13.76
N LYS A 172 -14.02 1.40 -12.57
CA LYS A 172 -14.53 2.53 -11.78
C LYS A 172 -13.70 2.82 -10.55
N ALA A 173 -12.53 2.19 -10.42
CA ALA A 173 -11.59 2.39 -9.31
C ALA A 173 -10.26 2.94 -9.79
N ILE A 174 -9.59 3.67 -8.90
CA ILE A 174 -8.21 4.17 -9.11
C ILE A 174 -7.39 3.78 -7.89
N MET A 175 -6.16 3.32 -8.13
CA MET A 175 -5.13 3.19 -7.10
C MET A 175 -4.23 4.42 -7.10
N VAL A 176 -3.99 4.99 -5.92
CA VAL A 176 -3.10 6.14 -5.71
C VAL A 176 -2.01 5.72 -4.71
N GLY A 177 -0.76 5.85 -5.08
CA GLY A 177 0.36 5.49 -4.22
C GLY A 177 1.67 6.13 -4.62
N ASP A 178 2.65 6.10 -3.72
CA ASP A 178 3.99 6.71 -3.90
C ASP A 178 5.07 5.70 -4.32
N HIS A 179 4.71 4.42 -4.46
CA HIS A 179 5.66 3.37 -4.79
C HIS A 179 5.24 2.56 -6.03
N LEU A 180 6.23 1.97 -6.73
CA LEU A 180 5.97 1.15 -7.93
C LEU A 180 5.07 -0.07 -7.63
N ILE A 181 5.09 -0.58 -6.41
CA ILE A 181 4.19 -1.65 -5.94
C ILE A 181 2.71 -1.27 -6.14
N ASP A 182 2.35 0.00 -5.97
CA ASP A 182 0.98 0.49 -6.13
C ASP A 182 0.53 0.43 -7.59
N ILE A 183 1.44 0.84 -8.47
CA ILE A 183 1.21 0.78 -9.91
C ILE A 183 1.07 -0.67 -10.37
N GLN A 184 1.98 -1.55 -9.91
CA GLN A 184 1.93 -2.98 -10.22
C GLN A 184 0.63 -3.62 -9.72
N ALA A 185 0.21 -3.32 -8.48
CA ALA A 185 -1.02 -3.84 -7.91
C ALA A 185 -2.24 -3.39 -8.70
N GLY A 186 -2.33 -2.09 -9.03
CA GLY A 186 -3.42 -1.56 -9.83
C GLY A 186 -3.53 -2.20 -11.21
N LYS A 187 -2.40 -2.36 -11.88
CA LYS A 187 -2.33 -3.02 -13.20
C LYS A 187 -2.75 -4.48 -13.15
N ARG A 188 -2.34 -5.23 -12.13
CA ARG A 188 -2.72 -6.64 -11.96
C ARG A 188 -4.23 -6.86 -11.84
N VAL A 189 -4.95 -5.87 -11.34
CA VAL A 189 -6.43 -5.93 -11.22
C VAL A 189 -7.15 -5.10 -12.29
N GLY A 190 -6.41 -4.49 -13.23
CA GLY A 190 -6.97 -3.75 -14.35
C GLY A 190 -7.62 -2.42 -13.99
N ILE A 191 -7.17 -1.75 -12.92
CA ILE A 191 -7.65 -0.41 -12.53
C ILE A 191 -6.64 0.67 -12.95
N LYS A 192 -7.13 1.91 -13.02
CA LYS A 192 -6.29 3.09 -13.23
C LYS A 192 -5.33 3.29 -12.06
N THR A 193 -4.16 3.86 -12.36
CA THR A 193 -3.10 4.08 -11.37
C THR A 193 -2.59 5.51 -11.41
N ILE A 194 -2.35 6.07 -10.24
CA ILE A 194 -1.77 7.40 -10.05
C ILE A 194 -0.55 7.26 -9.13
N GLY A 195 0.61 7.65 -9.62
CA GLY A 195 1.81 7.83 -8.81
C GLY A 195 1.81 9.22 -8.17
N VAL A 196 2.13 9.32 -6.88
CA VAL A 196 2.36 10.60 -6.18
C VAL A 196 3.83 10.74 -5.79
N LEU A 197 4.40 11.95 -6.01
CA LEU A 197 5.82 12.24 -5.80
C LEU A 197 6.14 12.63 -4.33
N THR A 198 5.37 12.12 -3.39
CA THR A 198 5.56 12.34 -1.95
C THR A 198 6.49 11.32 -1.29
N GLY A 199 6.75 10.21 -1.98
CA GLY A 199 7.71 9.19 -1.58
C GLY A 199 9.07 9.32 -2.26
N ARG A 200 9.74 8.18 -2.45
CA ARG A 200 11.10 8.14 -3.04
C ARG A 200 11.10 7.88 -4.55
N THR A 201 10.00 7.39 -5.12
CA THR A 201 9.89 7.04 -6.53
C THR A 201 9.85 8.30 -7.40
N LYS A 202 10.68 8.35 -8.42
CA LYS A 202 10.76 9.49 -9.34
C LYS A 202 9.68 9.39 -10.42
N LYS A 203 9.39 10.53 -11.05
CA LYS A 203 8.40 10.64 -12.11
C LYS A 203 8.65 9.64 -13.25
N GLU A 204 9.89 9.59 -13.72
CA GLU A 204 10.30 8.72 -14.83
C GLU A 204 10.10 7.24 -14.51
N GLU A 205 10.30 6.84 -13.25
CA GLU A 205 10.09 5.46 -12.81
C GLU A 205 8.59 5.10 -12.85
N PHE A 206 7.70 6.00 -12.41
CA PHE A 206 6.25 5.84 -12.54
C PHE A 206 5.81 5.76 -14.00
N GLU A 207 6.34 6.64 -14.87
CA GLU A 207 6.04 6.64 -16.29
C GLU A 207 6.49 5.33 -16.95
N ASN A 208 7.71 4.85 -16.65
CA ASN A 208 8.23 3.58 -17.13
C ASN A 208 7.42 2.37 -16.61
N ALA A 209 6.96 2.42 -15.37
CA ALA A 209 6.05 1.43 -14.82
C ALA A 209 4.64 1.51 -15.44
N GLY A 210 4.37 2.56 -16.22
CA GLY A 210 3.12 2.80 -16.93
C GLY A 210 1.99 3.23 -16.01
N ALA A 211 2.26 4.09 -15.04
CA ALA A 211 1.24 4.81 -14.32
C ALA A 211 0.38 5.63 -15.30
N ASP A 212 -0.94 5.66 -15.10
CA ASP A 212 -1.82 6.46 -15.94
C ASP A 212 -1.60 7.96 -15.72
N PHE A 213 -1.25 8.36 -14.48
CA PHE A 213 -0.90 9.72 -14.11
C PHE A 213 0.21 9.75 -13.06
N VAL A 214 0.96 10.85 -13.05
CA VAL A 214 1.93 11.17 -12.00
C VAL A 214 1.60 12.57 -11.48
N LEU A 215 1.35 12.69 -10.19
CA LEU A 215 0.96 13.92 -9.50
C LEU A 215 2.01 14.29 -8.45
N LYS A 216 2.03 15.57 -8.08
CA LYS A 216 2.93 16.02 -7.03
C LYS A 216 2.56 15.40 -5.67
N ASP A 217 1.28 15.40 -5.36
CA ASP A 217 0.72 14.91 -4.11
C ASP A 217 -0.78 14.55 -4.26
N ILE A 218 -1.38 14.02 -3.19
CA ILE A 218 -2.80 13.63 -3.19
C ILE A 218 -3.79 14.79 -3.36
N LEU A 219 -3.39 16.02 -3.10
CA LEU A 219 -4.29 17.17 -3.23
C LEU A 219 -4.65 17.43 -4.70
N GLU A 220 -3.77 17.03 -5.61
CA GLU A 220 -4.04 17.11 -7.04
C GLU A 220 -5.03 16.07 -7.55
N VAL A 221 -5.27 14.98 -6.79
CA VAL A 221 -6.25 13.94 -7.15
C VAL A 221 -7.64 14.54 -7.31
N TYR A 222 -7.98 15.55 -6.48
CA TYR A 222 -9.25 16.25 -6.61
C TYR A 222 -9.47 16.85 -8.00
N ARG A 223 -8.42 17.41 -8.62
CA ARG A 223 -8.49 18.02 -9.95
C ARG A 223 -8.77 17.00 -11.04
N ILE A 224 -8.37 15.75 -10.83
CA ILE A 224 -8.60 14.67 -11.80
C ILE A 224 -10.06 14.22 -11.74
N VAL A 225 -10.63 14.09 -10.54
CA VAL A 225 -12.02 13.62 -10.36
C VAL A 225 -13.06 14.74 -10.38
N ASP A 226 -12.66 16.02 -10.38
CA ASP A 226 -13.56 17.19 -10.38
C ASP A 226 -13.63 17.91 -11.73
N ARG A 227 -13.16 17.30 -12.77
CA ARG A 227 -13.25 17.90 -14.11
C ARG A 227 -14.71 17.84 -14.62
N LYS A 228 -15.55 18.78 -14.05
CA LYS A 228 -16.81 19.16 -14.67
C LYS A 228 -16.57 20.00 -15.93
#